data_b50355798cd5340e04eb9916fbabfe69
#
_entry.id   b50355798cd5340e04eb9916fbabfe69
#
_cell.length_a   1.000
_cell.length_b   1.000
_cell.length_c   1.000
_cell.angle_alpha   90.00
_cell.angle_beta   90.00
_cell.angle_gamma   90.00
#
_symmetry.space_group_name_H-M   'P 1'
#
loop_
_entity.id
_entity.type
_entity.pdbx_description
1 polymer ?
#
loop_
_entity_poly.entity_id
_entity_poly.type
_entity_poly.pdbx_seq_one_letter_code
_entity_poly.pdbx_strand_id
1 'polypeptide(L)'
;VRQYLLPIVTEQHRYFDQELRALLAKEAIFLTRFDELTPEQQAYLNDYFQAQVFPVLTPLAVDPAHPFPYISSLSLNLAVLIRDPESGQERLARVKVPNRFPRFVALPQHLHSPQGIHWLGVPLEEIIAHNLSALFPGMEIQAYFAFRITRSADLELETDKADDLLIAIEQEIRKRRFGSVVRLEVQRGIPPLLRQTLMEEMDLEEIDVYELDGLLCLNDLFAFMALPLPQFKDPEWQPQVPPSFQRVEERESMFDTSSEITTLGTDYWEAVANELFSLIREGDIIVHHPYHSFAATVQRFITLAAHDPQVLAIKMTLYRTSGDSPIVSALIKAAENGKQVAVLVELKARFDEENNILWARKLEKVGVHVVYGVPGLKTHTKTVLVVRQEAGQIRRYVHIGTGNYNPKTAGLYEDLGLFSCREELGADLSELFNVLTGYSRQRDYRQLLVAPTTMRDRTLQLIYREMEHARNGQPGRIIAKMNAITDTEVIRALYEASQAGVEIDLIIRGCAVCAPAYRE
;
A
#
# COMPACT_ATOMS: atom_id res chain seq x y z
N VAL A 1 3.85 -24.08 -1.68
CA VAL A 1 3.49 -22.77 -2.28
C VAL A 1 3.64 -22.87 -3.80
N ARG A 2 4.80 -23.26 -4.35
CA ARG A 2 5.06 -23.34 -5.81
C ARG A 2 4.01 -24.17 -6.56
N GLN A 3 3.62 -25.33 -6.03
CA GLN A 3 2.64 -26.23 -6.65
C GLN A 3 1.30 -25.53 -6.96
N TYR A 4 0.90 -24.56 -6.12
CA TYR A 4 -0.30 -23.76 -6.33
C TYR A 4 -0.05 -22.50 -7.17
N LEU A 5 1.11 -21.88 -7.03
CA LEU A 5 1.42 -20.62 -7.73
C LEU A 5 1.80 -20.82 -9.19
N LEU A 6 2.56 -21.85 -9.52
CA LEU A 6 3.06 -22.05 -10.88
C LEU A 6 1.94 -22.17 -11.92
N PRO A 7 0.85 -22.96 -11.69
CA PRO A 7 -0.28 -22.99 -12.62
C PRO A 7 -0.94 -21.62 -12.82
N ILE A 8 -1.13 -20.85 -11.74
CA ILE A 8 -1.76 -19.53 -11.79
C ILE A 8 -0.90 -18.55 -12.60
N VAL A 9 0.41 -18.53 -12.35
CA VAL A 9 1.34 -17.65 -13.07
C VAL A 9 1.43 -18.05 -14.55
N THR A 10 1.50 -19.35 -14.84
CA THR A 10 1.50 -19.85 -16.23
C THR A 10 0.22 -19.45 -16.96
N GLU A 11 -0.93 -19.59 -16.32
CA GLU A 11 -2.21 -19.18 -16.91
C GLU A 11 -2.30 -17.67 -17.12
N GLN A 12 -1.77 -16.87 -16.19
CA GLN A 12 -1.70 -15.42 -16.32
C GLN A 12 -0.88 -15.00 -17.55
N HIS A 13 0.28 -15.61 -17.78
CA HIS A 13 1.12 -15.35 -18.94
C HIS A 13 0.44 -15.80 -20.24
N ARG A 14 -0.18 -16.99 -20.22
CA ARG A 14 -0.95 -17.50 -21.37
C ARG A 14 -2.10 -16.55 -21.74
N TYR A 15 -2.87 -16.11 -20.74
CA TYR A 15 -3.99 -15.18 -20.96
C TYR A 15 -3.51 -13.85 -21.55
N PHE A 16 -2.42 -13.30 -21.03
CA PHE A 16 -1.84 -12.07 -21.57
C PHE A 16 -1.44 -12.24 -23.04
N ASP A 17 -0.68 -13.29 -23.35
CA ASP A 17 -0.11 -13.44 -24.69
C ASP A 17 -1.15 -13.86 -25.74
N GLN A 18 -2.07 -14.76 -25.40
CA GLN A 18 -3.02 -15.33 -26.36
C GLN A 18 -4.35 -14.54 -26.43
N GLU A 19 -4.80 -13.93 -25.33
CA GLU A 19 -6.11 -13.30 -25.26
C GLU A 19 -6.01 -11.78 -25.13
N LEU A 20 -5.33 -11.26 -24.10
CA LEU A 20 -5.31 -9.82 -23.82
C LEU A 20 -4.61 -9.02 -24.92
N ARG A 21 -3.47 -9.51 -25.46
CA ARG A 21 -2.80 -8.84 -26.59
C ARG A 21 -3.70 -8.76 -27.82
N ALA A 22 -4.44 -9.82 -28.12
CA ALA A 22 -5.39 -9.85 -29.23
C ALA A 22 -6.57 -8.88 -29.03
N LEU A 23 -7.06 -8.73 -27.79
CA LEU A 23 -8.10 -7.77 -27.45
C LEU A 23 -7.57 -6.33 -27.57
N LEU A 24 -6.38 -6.04 -27.05
CA LEU A 24 -5.73 -4.73 -27.18
C LEU A 24 -5.53 -4.36 -28.65
N ALA A 25 -5.10 -5.30 -29.49
CA ALA A 25 -4.92 -5.08 -30.94
C ALA A 25 -6.22 -4.71 -31.65
N LYS A 26 -7.38 -5.28 -31.25
CA LYS A 26 -8.70 -4.87 -31.78
C LYS A 26 -9.03 -3.42 -31.49
N GLU A 27 -8.49 -2.90 -30.37
CA GLU A 27 -8.65 -1.53 -29.95
C GLU A 27 -7.48 -0.63 -30.40
N ALA A 28 -6.75 -1.08 -31.44
CA ALA A 28 -5.63 -0.36 -32.01
C ALA A 28 -4.51 -0.01 -31.00
N ILE A 29 -4.29 -0.87 -30.01
CA ILE A 29 -3.20 -0.82 -29.04
C ILE A 29 -2.26 -1.98 -29.31
N PHE A 30 -1.05 -1.69 -29.75
CA PHE A 30 -0.09 -2.72 -30.17
C PHE A 30 1.17 -2.67 -29.30
N LEU A 31 1.30 -3.67 -28.43
CA LEU A 31 2.57 -4.00 -27.80
C LEU A 31 3.27 -5.05 -28.67
N THR A 32 4.19 -4.61 -29.50
CA THR A 32 4.82 -5.42 -30.53
C THR A 32 6.28 -5.74 -30.19
N ARG A 33 6.87 -6.66 -30.92
CA ARG A 33 8.29 -7.02 -30.80
C ARG A 33 9.13 -6.12 -31.70
N PHE A 34 10.41 -5.97 -31.35
CA PHE A 34 11.31 -5.13 -32.12
C PHE A 34 11.46 -5.63 -33.59
N ASP A 35 11.52 -6.95 -33.80
CA ASP A 35 11.68 -7.59 -35.11
C ASP A 35 10.45 -7.43 -36.03
N GLU A 36 9.28 -7.17 -35.46
CA GLU A 36 8.02 -6.98 -36.18
C GLU A 36 7.84 -5.53 -36.71
N LEU A 37 8.75 -4.64 -36.33
CA LEU A 37 8.71 -3.24 -36.71
C LEU A 37 9.23 -3.00 -38.13
N THR A 38 8.75 -1.92 -38.77
CA THR A 38 9.30 -1.45 -40.04
C THR A 38 10.73 -0.92 -39.86
N PRO A 39 11.56 -0.91 -40.92
CA PRO A 39 12.92 -0.36 -40.85
C PRO A 39 12.99 1.08 -40.31
N GLU A 40 12.00 1.93 -40.64
CA GLU A 40 11.91 3.30 -40.14
C GLU A 40 11.64 3.36 -38.65
N GLN A 41 10.73 2.52 -38.16
CA GLN A 41 10.42 2.37 -36.72
C GLN A 41 11.63 1.84 -35.94
N GLN A 42 12.32 0.84 -36.47
CA GLN A 42 13.55 0.29 -35.90
C GLN A 42 14.65 1.35 -35.82
N ALA A 43 14.83 2.15 -36.89
CA ALA A 43 15.81 3.24 -36.93
C ALA A 43 15.52 4.25 -35.79
N TYR A 44 14.26 4.68 -35.64
CA TYR A 44 13.85 5.58 -34.56
C TYR A 44 14.21 5.03 -33.19
N LEU A 45 13.91 3.73 -32.91
CA LEU A 45 14.21 3.12 -31.61
C LEU A 45 15.71 2.90 -31.39
N ASN A 46 16.49 2.69 -32.45
CA ASN A 46 17.95 2.62 -32.36
C ASN A 46 18.53 4.00 -32.01
N ASP A 47 18.04 5.09 -32.64
CA ASP A 47 18.43 6.45 -32.29
C ASP A 47 18.03 6.79 -30.84
N TYR A 48 16.83 6.40 -30.43
CA TYR A 48 16.38 6.53 -29.02
C TYR A 48 17.29 5.77 -28.07
N PHE A 49 17.66 4.53 -28.40
CA PHE A 49 18.60 3.74 -27.62
C PHE A 49 19.93 4.45 -27.46
N GLN A 50 20.55 4.87 -28.56
CA GLN A 50 21.87 5.55 -28.56
C GLN A 50 21.85 6.84 -27.75
N ALA A 51 20.82 7.66 -27.95
CA ALA A 51 20.74 8.97 -27.32
C ALA A 51 20.33 8.95 -25.84
N GLN A 52 19.45 8.03 -25.45
CA GLN A 52 18.81 8.08 -24.13
C GLN A 52 19.17 6.88 -23.26
N VAL A 53 19.16 5.68 -23.81
CA VAL A 53 19.27 4.43 -23.02
C VAL A 53 20.71 4.01 -22.83
N PHE A 54 21.49 3.97 -23.90
CA PHE A 54 22.89 3.53 -23.92
C PHE A 54 23.76 4.22 -22.85
N PRO A 55 23.71 5.56 -22.67
CA PRO A 55 24.57 6.24 -21.70
C PRO A 55 24.28 5.85 -20.22
N VAL A 56 23.13 5.25 -19.95
CA VAL A 56 22.71 4.85 -18.59
C VAL A 56 23.02 3.38 -18.31
N LEU A 57 23.28 2.58 -19.36
CA LEU A 57 23.54 1.16 -19.22
C LEU A 57 24.98 0.90 -18.78
N THR A 58 25.14 -0.06 -17.86
CA THR A 58 26.44 -0.59 -17.47
C THR A 58 26.36 -2.11 -17.53
N PRO A 59 26.90 -2.73 -18.59
CA PRO A 59 27.03 -4.17 -18.64
C PRO A 59 28.05 -4.66 -17.61
N LEU A 60 27.74 -5.74 -16.90
CA LEU A 60 28.61 -6.32 -15.89
C LEU A 60 28.88 -7.78 -16.28
N ALA A 61 30.14 -8.06 -16.61
CA ALA A 61 30.60 -9.41 -16.86
C ALA A 61 30.74 -10.20 -15.57
N VAL A 62 30.56 -11.51 -15.63
CA VAL A 62 30.73 -12.44 -14.52
C VAL A 62 31.89 -13.36 -14.84
N ASP A 63 32.98 -13.25 -14.09
CA ASP A 63 34.15 -14.10 -14.17
C ASP A 63 34.88 -14.11 -12.81
N PRO A 64 35.93 -14.93 -12.61
CA PRO A 64 36.64 -15.00 -11.33
C PRO A 64 37.21 -13.66 -10.82
N ALA A 65 37.47 -12.68 -11.70
CA ALA A 65 37.92 -11.33 -11.33
C ALA A 65 36.73 -10.36 -11.10
N HIS A 66 35.56 -10.70 -11.62
CA HIS A 66 34.34 -9.91 -11.53
C HIS A 66 33.23 -10.79 -10.93
N PRO A 67 33.08 -10.80 -9.58
CA PRO A 67 32.08 -11.62 -8.91
C PRO A 67 30.66 -11.25 -9.36
N PHE A 68 29.74 -12.19 -9.23
CA PHE A 68 28.34 -12.00 -9.65
C PHE A 68 27.76 -10.72 -9.05
N PRO A 69 27.22 -9.82 -9.88
CA PRO A 69 26.78 -8.52 -9.42
C PRO A 69 25.50 -8.64 -8.56
N TYR A 70 25.39 -7.74 -7.58
CA TYR A 70 24.15 -7.62 -6.81
C TYR A 70 22.96 -7.34 -7.73
N ILE A 71 21.92 -8.17 -7.60
CA ILE A 71 20.65 -7.99 -8.31
C ILE A 71 19.61 -7.43 -7.32
N SER A 72 19.05 -6.27 -7.63
CA SER A 72 17.99 -5.67 -6.81
C SER A 72 16.67 -6.43 -6.99
N SER A 73 15.91 -6.57 -5.88
CA SER A 73 14.61 -7.24 -5.91
C SER A 73 13.67 -6.61 -6.94
N LEU A 74 12.93 -7.46 -7.65
CA LEU A 74 11.94 -7.10 -8.67
C LEU A 74 12.49 -6.34 -9.90
N SER A 75 13.81 -6.17 -10.02
CA SER A 75 14.39 -5.56 -11.24
C SER A 75 14.44 -6.55 -12.38
N LEU A 76 14.11 -6.06 -13.58
CA LEU A 76 14.28 -6.81 -14.82
C LEU A 76 15.72 -6.69 -15.31
N ASN A 77 16.28 -7.80 -15.78
CA ASN A 77 17.67 -7.90 -16.24
C ASN A 77 17.72 -8.79 -17.47
N LEU A 78 18.75 -8.60 -18.28
CA LEU A 78 19.14 -9.52 -19.34
C LEU A 78 20.39 -10.29 -18.89
N ALA A 79 20.34 -11.60 -18.94
CA ALA A 79 21.50 -12.48 -18.90
C ALA A 79 21.98 -12.66 -20.35
N VAL A 80 23.18 -12.24 -20.64
CA VAL A 80 23.75 -12.20 -22.00
C VAL A 80 24.94 -13.13 -22.06
N LEU A 81 24.90 -14.12 -22.95
CA LEU A 81 26.03 -14.98 -23.23
C LEU A 81 26.85 -14.35 -24.38
N ILE A 82 28.06 -13.93 -24.06
CA ILE A 82 29.01 -13.35 -24.99
C ILE A 82 30.17 -14.30 -25.25
N ARG A 83 30.69 -14.30 -26.46
CA ARG A 83 31.85 -15.10 -26.85
C ARG A 83 32.92 -14.17 -27.40
N ASP A 84 34.13 -14.37 -26.92
CA ASP A 84 35.32 -13.74 -27.48
C ASP A 84 35.73 -14.48 -28.77
N PRO A 85 35.70 -13.83 -29.92
CA PRO A 85 36.01 -14.49 -31.21
C PRO A 85 37.48 -14.89 -31.32
N GLU A 86 38.41 -14.26 -30.56
CA GLU A 86 39.84 -14.58 -30.62
C GLU A 86 40.18 -15.78 -29.75
N SER A 87 39.70 -15.83 -28.53
CA SER A 87 39.97 -16.93 -27.59
C SER A 87 38.94 -18.03 -27.64
N GLY A 88 37.77 -17.81 -28.23
CA GLY A 88 36.62 -18.72 -28.21
C GLY A 88 35.96 -18.89 -26.85
N GLN A 89 36.38 -18.10 -25.84
CA GLN A 89 35.85 -18.20 -24.49
C GLN A 89 34.47 -17.59 -24.40
N GLU A 90 33.53 -18.33 -23.81
CA GLU A 90 32.20 -17.82 -23.49
C GLU A 90 32.17 -17.22 -22.08
N ARG A 91 31.42 -16.12 -21.91
CA ARG A 91 31.23 -15.43 -20.63
C ARG A 91 29.80 -15.01 -20.47
N LEU A 92 29.35 -14.99 -19.21
CA LEU A 92 28.07 -14.41 -18.84
C LEU A 92 28.26 -12.92 -18.56
N ALA A 93 27.36 -12.10 -19.08
CA ALA A 93 27.24 -10.71 -18.70
C ALA A 93 25.80 -10.40 -18.29
N ARG A 94 25.64 -9.48 -17.38
CA ARG A 94 24.35 -8.99 -16.95
C ARG A 94 24.14 -7.56 -17.40
N VAL A 95 22.97 -7.27 -17.98
CA VAL A 95 22.51 -5.91 -18.33
C VAL A 95 21.22 -5.63 -17.58
N LYS A 96 21.19 -4.62 -16.72
CA LYS A 96 19.97 -4.21 -16.00
C LYS A 96 19.09 -3.36 -16.90
N VAL A 97 17.81 -3.67 -16.98
CA VAL A 97 16.82 -2.80 -17.63
C VAL A 97 16.53 -1.63 -16.68
N PRO A 98 16.79 -0.39 -17.08
CA PRO A 98 16.67 0.78 -16.19
C PRO A 98 15.19 1.11 -15.95
N ASN A 99 14.79 1.22 -14.70
CA ASN A 99 13.42 1.56 -14.29
C ASN A 99 13.09 3.07 -14.33
N ARG A 100 14.03 3.90 -14.76
CA ARG A 100 13.83 5.35 -14.93
C ARG A 100 13.18 5.70 -16.28
N PHE A 101 13.21 4.78 -17.23
CA PHE A 101 12.54 4.90 -18.51
C PHE A 101 11.18 4.23 -18.49
N PRO A 102 10.25 4.62 -19.39
CA PRO A 102 9.03 3.88 -19.60
C PRO A 102 9.35 2.41 -19.94
N ARG A 103 8.63 1.49 -19.29
CA ARG A 103 8.82 0.05 -19.55
C ARG A 103 8.45 -0.33 -20.98
N PHE A 104 7.44 0.35 -21.53
CA PHE A 104 6.99 0.21 -22.90
C PHE A 104 7.25 1.53 -23.61
N VAL A 105 8.17 1.50 -24.57
CA VAL A 105 8.59 2.69 -25.33
C VAL A 105 7.63 2.89 -26.48
N ALA A 106 6.84 3.98 -26.42
CA ALA A 106 5.90 4.33 -27.46
C ALA A 106 6.60 4.92 -28.69
N LEU A 107 6.16 4.50 -29.87
CA LEU A 107 6.53 5.15 -31.12
C LEU A 107 5.71 6.43 -31.33
N PRO A 108 6.27 7.49 -31.91
CA PRO A 108 5.52 8.71 -32.22
C PRO A 108 4.48 8.47 -33.32
N GLN A 109 3.40 9.26 -33.28
CA GLN A 109 2.24 9.05 -34.16
C GLN A 109 2.55 9.03 -35.64
N HIS A 110 3.55 9.80 -36.11
CA HIS A 110 3.91 9.82 -37.52
C HIS A 110 4.54 8.51 -38.02
N LEU A 111 5.01 7.67 -37.10
CA LEU A 111 5.51 6.33 -37.40
C LEU A 111 4.44 5.22 -37.21
N HIS A 112 3.19 5.58 -36.86
CA HIS A 112 2.12 4.61 -36.77
C HIS A 112 1.64 4.21 -38.18
N SER A 113 1.71 2.93 -38.50
CA SER A 113 1.18 2.36 -39.74
C SER A 113 0.48 1.04 -39.43
N PRO A 114 -0.79 0.85 -39.82
CA PRO A 114 -1.67 1.79 -40.54
C PRO A 114 -2.14 2.98 -39.70
N GLN A 115 -2.81 3.94 -40.33
CA GLN A 115 -3.44 5.07 -39.62
C GLN A 115 -4.57 4.60 -38.69
N GLY A 116 -4.77 5.32 -37.59
CA GLY A 116 -5.82 5.00 -36.59
C GLY A 116 -5.35 4.18 -35.40
N ILE A 117 -4.03 3.94 -35.27
CA ILE A 117 -3.46 3.30 -34.09
C ILE A 117 -3.50 4.26 -32.90
N HIS A 118 -4.09 3.81 -31.79
CA HIS A 118 -4.14 4.57 -30.54
C HIS A 118 -2.81 4.54 -29.80
N TRP A 119 -2.14 3.40 -29.82
CA TRP A 119 -0.84 3.24 -29.20
C TRP A 119 -0.05 2.09 -29.86
N LEU A 120 1.22 2.35 -30.14
CA LEU A 120 2.19 1.38 -30.66
C LEU A 120 3.49 1.53 -29.89
N GLY A 121 4.05 0.44 -29.40
CA GLY A 121 5.33 0.49 -28.71
C GLY A 121 5.92 -0.89 -28.46
N VAL A 122 7.15 -0.89 -27.92
CA VAL A 122 8.02 -2.03 -27.74
C VAL A 122 8.53 -2.10 -26.29
N PRO A 123 8.67 -3.28 -25.69
CA PRO A 123 9.33 -3.43 -24.39
C PRO A 123 10.77 -2.94 -24.44
N LEU A 124 11.20 -2.19 -23.42
CA LEU A 124 12.53 -1.58 -23.36
C LEU A 124 13.65 -2.64 -23.42
N GLU A 125 13.43 -3.81 -22.82
CA GLU A 125 14.41 -4.91 -22.89
C GLU A 125 14.62 -5.44 -24.29
N GLU A 126 13.64 -5.40 -25.18
CA GLU A 126 13.82 -5.82 -26.57
C GLU A 126 14.66 -4.81 -27.35
N ILE A 127 14.44 -3.50 -27.07
CA ILE A 127 15.28 -2.43 -27.65
C ILE A 127 16.74 -2.60 -27.21
N ILE A 128 16.96 -2.88 -25.91
CA ILE A 128 18.30 -3.14 -25.36
C ILE A 128 18.89 -4.39 -26.00
N ALA A 129 18.13 -5.47 -26.07
CA ALA A 129 18.58 -6.76 -26.61
C ALA A 129 19.00 -6.64 -28.07
N HIS A 130 18.26 -5.89 -28.88
CA HIS A 130 18.61 -5.66 -30.28
C HIS A 130 19.92 -4.86 -30.44
N ASN A 131 20.26 -4.04 -29.48
CA ASN A 131 21.44 -3.18 -29.48
C ASN A 131 22.59 -3.68 -28.60
N LEU A 132 22.58 -4.95 -28.17
CA LEU A 132 23.63 -5.52 -27.30
C LEU A 132 25.03 -5.43 -27.88
N SER A 133 25.20 -5.50 -29.20
CA SER A 133 26.49 -5.35 -29.86
C SER A 133 27.17 -3.99 -29.58
N ALA A 134 26.40 -2.95 -29.34
CA ALA A 134 26.93 -1.64 -28.95
C ALA A 134 27.48 -1.64 -27.50
N LEU A 135 26.96 -2.52 -26.64
CA LEU A 135 27.42 -2.67 -25.26
C LEU A 135 28.65 -3.60 -25.12
N PHE A 136 28.87 -4.47 -26.09
CA PHE A 136 29.95 -5.46 -26.09
C PHE A 136 30.75 -5.40 -27.41
N PRO A 137 31.44 -4.27 -27.69
CA PRO A 137 32.19 -4.12 -28.93
C PRO A 137 33.29 -5.17 -29.05
N GLY A 138 33.38 -5.83 -30.19
CA GLY A 138 34.36 -6.89 -30.44
C GLY A 138 34.00 -8.28 -29.91
N MET A 139 32.86 -8.43 -29.22
CA MET A 139 32.35 -9.72 -28.75
C MET A 139 31.18 -10.19 -29.62
N GLU A 140 31.03 -11.50 -29.73
CA GLU A 140 29.85 -12.12 -30.35
C GLU A 140 28.74 -12.36 -29.34
N ILE A 141 27.53 -11.87 -29.59
CA ILE A 141 26.35 -12.16 -28.76
C ILE A 141 25.80 -13.52 -29.16
N GLN A 142 25.94 -14.51 -28.30
CA GLN A 142 25.46 -15.89 -28.57
C GLN A 142 23.97 -16.04 -28.25
N ALA A 143 23.55 -15.48 -27.09
CA ALA A 143 22.16 -15.53 -26.64
C ALA A 143 21.91 -14.48 -25.57
N TYR A 144 20.64 -14.14 -25.37
CA TYR A 144 20.20 -13.33 -24.24
C TYR A 144 18.85 -13.82 -23.72
N PHE A 145 18.62 -13.70 -22.42
CA PHE A 145 17.37 -14.12 -21.77
C PHE A 145 17.02 -13.11 -20.68
N ALA A 146 15.76 -12.73 -20.65
CA ALA A 146 15.25 -11.89 -19.57
C ALA A 146 15.13 -12.73 -18.27
N PHE A 147 15.51 -12.11 -17.15
CA PHE A 147 15.31 -12.68 -15.83
C PHE A 147 14.98 -11.62 -14.78
N ARG A 148 14.34 -12.08 -13.73
CA ARG A 148 13.93 -11.27 -12.58
C ARG A 148 14.04 -12.06 -11.30
N ILE A 149 14.39 -11.41 -10.20
CA ILE A 149 14.41 -12.05 -8.88
C ILE A 149 13.44 -11.38 -7.91
N THR A 150 12.98 -12.15 -6.94
CA THR A 150 12.30 -11.64 -5.75
C THR A 150 13.14 -11.98 -4.52
N ARG A 151 13.42 -10.97 -3.69
CA ARG A 151 14.09 -11.15 -2.40
C ARG A 151 13.06 -11.21 -1.27
N SER A 152 13.38 -11.93 -0.20
CA SER A 152 12.59 -11.91 1.03
C SER A 152 12.46 -10.49 1.54
N ALA A 153 11.25 -10.11 1.90
CA ALA A 153 10.92 -8.82 2.49
C ALA A 153 10.56 -8.93 3.98
N ASP A 154 10.70 -10.12 4.56
CA ASP A 154 10.42 -10.32 5.98
C ASP A 154 11.47 -9.61 6.84
N LEU A 155 10.97 -8.90 7.86
CA LEU A 155 11.79 -8.24 8.87
C LEU A 155 11.87 -9.16 10.08
N GLU A 156 13.05 -9.68 10.36
CA GLU A 156 13.35 -10.36 11.62
C GLU A 156 13.82 -9.32 12.63
N LEU A 157 12.87 -8.66 13.29
CA LEU A 157 13.18 -7.69 14.33
C LEU A 157 13.27 -8.39 15.69
N GLU A 158 14.44 -8.49 16.26
CA GLU A 158 14.62 -8.76 17.69
C GLU A 158 14.29 -7.48 18.49
N THR A 159 12.99 -7.14 18.56
CA THR A 159 12.53 -5.89 19.19
C THR A 159 12.78 -5.84 20.69
N ASP A 160 12.95 -6.98 21.34
CA ASP A 160 13.14 -7.08 22.78
C ASP A 160 14.55 -6.66 23.24
N LYS A 161 15.48 -6.49 22.30
CA LYS A 161 16.89 -6.15 22.57
C LYS A 161 17.32 -4.78 22.01
N ALA A 162 16.42 -4.05 21.35
CA ALA A 162 16.78 -2.79 20.73
C ALA A 162 16.55 -1.62 21.71
N ASP A 163 17.62 -0.95 22.08
CA ASP A 163 17.58 0.29 22.88
C ASP A 163 16.85 1.42 22.14
N ASP A 164 16.85 1.40 20.81
CA ASP A 164 16.13 2.32 19.93
C ASP A 164 15.47 1.56 18.77
N LEU A 165 14.14 1.45 18.83
CA LEU A 165 13.33 0.75 17.83
C LEU A 165 13.46 1.39 16.43
N LEU A 166 13.58 2.71 16.35
CA LEU A 166 13.70 3.43 15.07
C LEU A 166 15.00 3.04 14.37
N ILE A 167 16.13 3.07 15.10
CA ILE A 167 17.45 2.69 14.56
C ILE A 167 17.45 1.23 14.14
N ALA A 168 16.87 0.34 14.95
CA ALA A 168 16.77 -1.07 14.63
C ALA A 168 15.99 -1.31 13.31
N ILE A 169 14.85 -0.65 13.13
CA ILE A 169 14.06 -0.76 11.90
C ILE A 169 14.81 -0.16 10.70
N GLU A 170 15.49 0.97 10.84
CA GLU A 170 16.31 1.54 9.76
C GLU A 170 17.44 0.59 9.32
N GLN A 171 18.07 -0.08 10.26
CA GLN A 171 19.09 -1.09 9.95
C GLN A 171 18.49 -2.29 9.21
N GLU A 172 17.34 -2.79 9.67
CA GLU A 172 16.67 -3.91 9.02
C GLU A 172 16.12 -3.56 7.62
N ILE A 173 15.62 -2.34 7.40
CA ILE A 173 15.25 -1.86 6.06
C ILE A 173 16.46 -1.86 5.13
N ARG A 174 17.64 -1.44 5.62
CA ARG A 174 18.88 -1.52 4.84
C ARG A 174 19.26 -2.97 4.55
N LYS A 175 19.17 -3.87 5.53
CA LYS A 175 19.43 -5.31 5.36
C LYS A 175 18.45 -5.98 4.39
N ARG A 176 17.18 -5.55 4.37
CA ARG A 176 16.15 -6.07 3.45
C ARG A 176 16.59 -5.96 1.98
N ARG A 177 17.35 -4.93 1.61
CA ARG A 177 17.89 -4.80 0.25
C ARG A 177 18.78 -5.97 -0.12
N PHE A 178 19.39 -6.61 0.87
CA PHE A 178 20.30 -7.76 0.74
C PHE A 178 19.68 -9.07 1.23
N GLY A 179 18.36 -9.11 1.43
CA GLY A 179 17.64 -10.31 1.82
C GLY A 179 17.86 -11.46 0.83
N SER A 180 17.73 -12.71 1.29
CA SER A 180 17.87 -13.91 0.45
C SER A 180 16.94 -13.84 -0.76
N VAL A 181 17.41 -14.34 -1.89
CA VAL A 181 16.55 -14.53 -3.08
C VAL A 181 15.61 -15.69 -2.79
N VAL A 182 14.33 -15.53 -3.05
CA VAL A 182 13.29 -16.55 -2.79
C VAL A 182 12.54 -16.96 -4.06
N ARG A 183 12.84 -16.30 -5.19
CA ARG A 183 12.24 -16.63 -6.48
C ARG A 183 13.10 -16.08 -7.61
N LEU A 184 13.33 -16.90 -8.61
CA LEU A 184 13.93 -16.54 -9.89
C LEU A 184 12.91 -16.79 -11.00
N GLU A 185 12.58 -15.75 -11.75
CA GLU A 185 11.77 -15.82 -12.95
C GLU A 185 12.71 -15.70 -14.16
N VAL A 186 12.64 -16.63 -15.07
CA VAL A 186 13.46 -16.65 -16.30
C VAL A 186 12.58 -16.85 -17.52
N GLN A 187 12.98 -16.26 -18.63
CA GLN A 187 12.35 -16.50 -19.91
C GLN A 187 12.54 -17.97 -20.32
N ARG A 188 11.47 -18.61 -20.79
CA ARG A 188 11.50 -20.02 -21.25
C ARG A 188 12.54 -20.21 -22.35
N GLY A 189 13.21 -21.35 -22.29
CA GLY A 189 14.25 -21.71 -23.25
C GLY A 189 15.65 -21.21 -22.88
N ILE A 190 15.82 -20.63 -21.70
CA ILE A 190 17.15 -20.31 -21.17
C ILE A 190 18.06 -21.57 -21.17
N PRO A 191 19.31 -21.48 -21.65
CA PRO A 191 20.22 -22.63 -21.63
C PRO A 191 20.42 -23.18 -20.22
N PRO A 192 20.47 -24.52 -20.05
CA PRO A 192 20.63 -25.15 -18.74
C PRO A 192 21.84 -24.65 -17.97
N LEU A 193 22.97 -24.42 -18.63
CA LEU A 193 24.17 -23.87 -18.00
C LEU A 193 23.94 -22.48 -17.44
N LEU A 194 23.32 -21.59 -18.22
CA LEU A 194 23.05 -20.22 -17.80
C LEU A 194 22.06 -20.18 -16.63
N ARG A 195 21.03 -21.02 -16.69
CA ARG A 195 20.04 -21.18 -15.62
C ARG A 195 20.71 -21.70 -14.34
N GLN A 196 21.57 -22.70 -14.45
CA GLN A 196 22.30 -23.26 -13.32
C GLN A 196 23.22 -22.21 -12.69
N THR A 197 23.99 -21.45 -13.49
CA THR A 197 24.83 -20.35 -13.00
C THR A 197 24.02 -19.33 -12.20
N LEU A 198 22.85 -18.92 -12.72
CA LEU A 198 21.98 -17.99 -11.99
C LEU A 198 21.48 -18.58 -10.66
N MET A 199 21.18 -19.87 -10.61
CA MET A 199 20.76 -20.55 -9.38
C MET A 199 21.89 -20.63 -8.35
N GLU A 200 23.08 -21.05 -8.77
CA GLU A 200 24.26 -21.18 -7.91
C GLU A 200 24.68 -19.84 -7.31
N GLU A 201 24.74 -18.79 -8.12
CA GLU A 201 25.14 -17.44 -7.68
C GLU A 201 24.12 -16.78 -6.73
N MET A 202 22.89 -17.27 -6.69
CA MET A 202 21.81 -16.73 -5.86
C MET A 202 21.37 -17.67 -4.74
N ASP A 203 22.04 -18.82 -4.59
CA ASP A 203 21.74 -19.86 -3.58
C ASP A 203 20.27 -20.34 -3.68
N LEU A 204 19.86 -20.75 -4.88
CA LEU A 204 18.49 -21.15 -5.19
C LEU A 204 18.39 -22.65 -5.53
N GLU A 205 17.27 -23.24 -5.15
CA GLU A 205 16.88 -24.58 -5.55
C GLU A 205 15.95 -24.57 -6.77
N GLU A 206 15.78 -25.71 -7.40
CA GLU A 206 14.84 -25.91 -8.53
C GLU A 206 13.41 -25.44 -8.23
N ILE A 207 13.00 -25.55 -6.98
CA ILE A 207 11.67 -25.13 -6.52
C ILE A 207 11.46 -23.62 -6.58
N ASP A 208 12.55 -22.84 -6.59
CA ASP A 208 12.51 -21.36 -6.59
C ASP A 208 12.50 -20.78 -8.01
N VAL A 209 12.70 -21.62 -9.03
CA VAL A 209 12.80 -21.18 -10.43
C VAL A 209 11.46 -21.31 -11.15
N TYR A 210 11.07 -20.23 -11.84
CA TYR A 210 9.86 -20.12 -12.65
C TYR A 210 10.25 -19.80 -14.09
N GLU A 211 10.14 -20.77 -14.98
CA GLU A 211 10.30 -20.56 -16.42
C GLU A 211 8.98 -20.11 -17.04
N LEU A 212 8.98 -18.90 -17.60
CA LEU A 212 7.79 -18.22 -18.07
C LEU A 212 7.89 -17.89 -19.56
N ASP A 213 6.76 -17.98 -20.24
CA ASP A 213 6.65 -17.61 -21.66
C ASP A 213 6.41 -16.11 -21.81
N GLY A 214 6.95 -15.52 -22.88
CA GLY A 214 6.67 -14.16 -23.28
C GLY A 214 7.24 -13.08 -22.33
N LEU A 215 6.45 -12.05 -22.08
CA LEU A 215 6.83 -10.87 -21.31
C LEU A 215 6.93 -11.18 -19.81
N LEU A 216 8.08 -10.97 -19.20
CA LEU A 216 8.18 -10.96 -17.73
C LEU A 216 7.62 -9.66 -17.15
N CYS A 217 7.38 -9.63 -15.82
CA CYS A 217 6.90 -8.43 -15.12
C CYS A 217 5.54 -7.91 -15.64
N LEU A 218 4.53 -8.76 -15.74
CA LEU A 218 3.20 -8.38 -16.22
C LEU A 218 2.56 -7.24 -15.40
N ASN A 219 3.05 -6.98 -14.17
CA ASN A 219 2.63 -5.81 -13.38
C ASN A 219 2.89 -4.48 -14.11
N ASP A 220 3.87 -4.42 -15.01
CA ASP A 220 4.20 -3.20 -15.75
C ASP A 220 3.10 -2.81 -16.76
N LEU A 221 2.18 -3.73 -17.07
CA LEU A 221 1.00 -3.46 -17.90
C LEU A 221 0.07 -2.39 -17.29
N PHE A 222 0.19 -2.10 -15.99
CA PHE A 222 -0.50 -0.94 -15.40
C PHE A 222 -0.15 0.38 -16.09
N ALA A 223 0.97 0.47 -16.81
CA ALA A 223 1.29 1.64 -17.63
C ALA A 223 0.20 1.96 -18.67
N PHE A 224 -0.51 0.94 -19.19
CA PHE A 224 -1.61 1.15 -20.13
C PHE A 224 -2.84 1.83 -19.51
N MET A 225 -2.97 1.80 -18.17
CA MET A 225 -4.04 2.55 -17.51
C MET A 225 -3.91 4.06 -17.67
N ALA A 226 -2.71 4.57 -18.05
CA ALA A 226 -2.51 6.00 -18.34
C ALA A 226 -2.99 6.40 -19.74
N LEU A 227 -3.28 5.44 -20.63
CA LEU A 227 -3.77 5.76 -21.98
C LEU A 227 -5.10 6.54 -21.92
N PRO A 228 -5.32 7.55 -22.78
CA PRO A 228 -6.52 8.38 -22.79
C PRO A 228 -7.69 7.66 -23.48
N LEU A 229 -8.09 6.52 -22.95
CA LEU A 229 -9.15 5.64 -23.46
C LEU A 229 -10.23 5.47 -22.38
N PRO A 230 -11.08 6.48 -22.15
CA PRO A 230 -12.07 6.46 -21.07
C PRO A 230 -13.11 5.34 -21.21
N GLN A 231 -13.38 4.88 -22.45
CA GLN A 231 -14.31 3.79 -22.73
C GLN A 231 -13.91 2.44 -22.13
N PHE A 232 -12.62 2.26 -21.74
CA PHE A 232 -12.09 1.05 -21.10
C PHE A 232 -11.82 1.22 -19.61
N LYS A 233 -12.27 2.32 -19.04
CA LYS A 233 -12.08 2.62 -17.62
C LYS A 233 -13.43 2.74 -16.94
N ASP A 234 -13.50 2.28 -15.72
CA ASP A 234 -14.64 2.58 -14.87
C ASP A 234 -14.73 4.11 -14.65
N PRO A 235 -15.94 4.68 -14.58
CA PRO A 235 -16.10 6.08 -14.20
C PRO A 235 -15.42 6.35 -12.86
N GLU A 236 -14.68 7.45 -12.78
CA GLU A 236 -14.04 7.84 -11.53
C GLU A 236 -15.13 8.12 -10.48
N TRP A 237 -15.03 7.42 -9.36
CA TRP A 237 -15.95 7.61 -8.26
C TRP A 237 -15.75 9.00 -7.62
N GLN A 238 -16.83 9.77 -7.53
CA GLN A 238 -16.85 11.08 -6.89
C GLN A 238 -17.48 10.97 -5.49
N PRO A 239 -16.67 11.00 -4.41
CA PRO A 239 -17.19 10.96 -3.05
C PRO A 239 -18.13 12.14 -2.77
N GLN A 240 -19.24 11.86 -2.10
CA GLN A 240 -20.22 12.88 -1.74
C GLN A 240 -19.93 13.49 -0.36
N VAL A 241 -20.26 14.76 -0.19
CA VAL A 241 -20.25 15.37 1.15
C VAL A 241 -21.49 14.89 1.89
N PRO A 242 -21.35 14.29 3.09
CA PRO A 242 -22.51 13.89 3.89
C PRO A 242 -23.44 15.07 4.17
N PRO A 243 -24.78 14.90 4.14
CA PRO A 243 -25.72 15.99 4.41
C PRO A 243 -25.43 16.74 5.72
N SER A 244 -25.01 16.03 6.75
CA SER A 244 -24.61 16.64 8.04
C SER A 244 -23.43 17.60 7.91
N PHE A 245 -22.48 17.36 6.99
CA PHE A 245 -21.29 18.20 6.79
C PHE A 245 -21.53 19.37 5.80
N GLN A 246 -22.65 19.41 5.09
CA GLN A 246 -22.97 20.53 4.19
C GLN A 246 -23.01 21.87 4.90
N ARG A 247 -23.51 21.90 6.15
CA ARG A 247 -23.51 23.13 7.00
C ARG A 247 -22.09 23.67 7.21
N VAL A 248 -21.09 22.79 7.33
CA VAL A 248 -19.69 23.20 7.48
C VAL A 248 -19.17 23.82 6.18
N GLU A 249 -19.53 23.27 5.01
CA GLU A 249 -19.19 23.84 3.70
C GLU A 249 -19.89 25.18 3.45
N GLU A 250 -21.19 25.29 3.80
CA GLU A 250 -21.93 26.54 3.74
C GLU A 250 -21.29 27.61 4.61
N ARG A 251 -20.87 27.25 5.83
CA ARG A 251 -20.17 28.17 6.71
C ARG A 251 -18.83 28.63 6.13
N GLU A 252 -18.09 27.73 5.52
CA GLU A 252 -16.83 28.03 4.85
C GLU A 252 -17.02 28.96 3.65
N SER A 253 -18.06 28.75 2.85
CA SER A 253 -18.36 29.56 1.65
C SER A 253 -18.74 31.02 1.96
N MET A 254 -19.03 31.34 3.22
CA MET A 254 -19.26 32.73 3.66
C MET A 254 -17.98 33.56 3.74
N PHE A 255 -16.84 32.92 3.65
CA PHE A 255 -15.53 33.58 3.69
C PHE A 255 -14.89 33.56 2.29
N ASP A 256 -14.11 34.59 1.97
CA ASP A 256 -13.32 34.61 0.75
C ASP A 256 -12.12 33.68 0.90
N THR A 257 -12.24 32.48 0.31
CA THR A 257 -11.19 31.45 0.30
C THR A 257 -10.30 31.51 -0.95
N SER A 258 -10.37 32.59 -1.74
CA SER A 258 -9.49 32.79 -2.92
C SER A 258 -8.01 32.94 -2.56
N SER A 259 -7.71 33.23 -1.28
CA SER A 259 -6.37 33.26 -0.72
C SER A 259 -5.87 31.86 -0.34
N GLU A 260 -4.54 31.65 -0.32
CA GLU A 260 -3.96 30.41 0.19
C GLU A 260 -4.46 30.10 1.61
N ILE A 261 -4.76 28.84 1.88
CA ILE A 261 -5.27 28.34 3.20
C ILE A 261 -4.44 28.87 4.38
N THR A 262 -3.13 29.07 4.17
CA THR A 262 -2.19 29.58 5.17
C THR A 262 -2.40 31.05 5.54
N THR A 263 -3.13 31.81 4.74
CA THR A 263 -3.38 33.25 4.95
C THR A 263 -4.76 33.57 5.50
N LEU A 264 -5.62 32.55 5.70
CA LEU A 264 -6.94 32.72 6.29
C LEU A 264 -6.83 33.16 7.75
N GLY A 265 -7.60 34.17 8.12
CA GLY A 265 -7.58 34.77 9.48
C GLY A 265 -8.14 33.83 10.56
N THR A 266 -7.83 34.17 11.82
CA THR A 266 -8.32 33.40 12.99
C THR A 266 -9.84 33.28 13.02
N ASP A 267 -10.56 34.31 12.59
CA ASP A 267 -12.03 34.34 12.58
C ASP A 267 -12.64 33.28 11.65
N TYR A 268 -11.98 33.00 10.51
CA TYR A 268 -12.37 31.92 9.62
C TYR A 268 -12.27 30.56 10.32
N TRP A 269 -11.09 30.28 10.87
CA TRP A 269 -10.82 28.99 11.50
C TRP A 269 -11.74 28.73 12.69
N GLU A 270 -11.95 29.77 13.53
CA GLU A 270 -12.83 29.66 14.68
C GLU A 270 -14.30 29.46 14.26
N ALA A 271 -14.79 30.21 13.28
CA ALA A 271 -16.17 30.11 12.83
C ALA A 271 -16.49 28.73 12.19
N VAL A 272 -15.62 28.24 11.33
CA VAL A 272 -15.83 26.95 10.66
C VAL A 272 -15.63 25.77 11.63
N ALA A 273 -14.65 25.86 12.53
CA ALA A 273 -14.45 24.86 13.58
C ALA A 273 -15.65 24.79 14.54
N ASN A 274 -16.19 25.94 14.96
CA ASN A 274 -17.37 25.99 15.81
C ASN A 274 -18.58 25.29 15.16
N GLU A 275 -18.79 25.43 13.85
CA GLU A 275 -19.84 24.73 13.13
C GLU A 275 -19.64 23.22 13.16
N LEU A 276 -18.42 22.75 12.84
CA LEU A 276 -18.10 21.32 12.86
C LEU A 276 -18.25 20.70 14.26
N PHE A 277 -17.69 21.34 15.28
CA PHE A 277 -17.79 20.83 16.64
C PHE A 277 -19.23 20.91 17.19
N SER A 278 -20.03 21.90 16.75
CA SER A 278 -21.46 21.95 17.06
C SER A 278 -22.20 20.79 16.46
N LEU A 279 -21.93 20.48 15.20
CA LEU A 279 -22.52 19.34 14.51
C LEU A 279 -22.25 18.01 15.26
N ILE A 280 -21.04 17.79 15.74
CA ILE A 280 -20.71 16.58 16.51
C ILE A 280 -21.39 16.57 17.90
N ARG A 281 -21.67 17.74 18.49
CA ARG A 281 -22.43 17.83 19.74
C ARG A 281 -23.91 17.48 19.59
N GLU A 282 -24.49 17.69 18.41
CA GLU A 282 -25.88 17.36 18.13
C GLU A 282 -26.12 15.84 18.14
N GLY A 283 -25.08 15.01 17.87
CA GLY A 283 -25.16 13.57 17.90
C GLY A 283 -23.96 12.88 17.25
N ASP A 284 -23.87 11.58 17.47
CA ASP A 284 -22.86 10.74 16.82
C ASP A 284 -23.06 10.75 15.31
N ILE A 285 -21.96 10.85 14.54
CA ILE A 285 -22.01 10.89 13.08
C ILE A 285 -21.18 9.72 12.53
N ILE A 286 -21.80 8.91 11.68
CA ILE A 286 -21.10 7.84 10.95
C ILE A 286 -20.86 8.30 9.51
N VAL A 287 -19.62 8.14 9.06
CA VAL A 287 -19.21 8.33 7.67
C VAL A 287 -18.77 7.01 7.05
N HIS A 288 -19.06 6.83 5.76
CA HIS A 288 -18.77 5.61 5.03
C HIS A 288 -17.94 5.94 3.79
N HIS A 289 -16.64 5.66 3.85
CA HIS A 289 -15.73 5.82 2.71
C HIS A 289 -15.78 4.60 1.78
N PRO A 290 -15.61 4.75 0.47
CA PRO A 290 -15.33 5.96 -0.30
C PRO A 290 -16.57 6.77 -0.69
N TYR A 291 -17.76 6.38 -0.23
CA TYR A 291 -19.01 7.04 -0.61
C TYR A 291 -19.10 8.45 -0.06
N HIS A 292 -18.74 8.61 1.20
CA HIS A 292 -18.55 9.93 1.82
C HIS A 292 -17.11 10.41 1.64
N SER A 293 -16.94 11.69 1.34
CA SER A 293 -15.64 12.32 1.13
C SER A 293 -14.79 12.30 2.40
N PHE A 294 -13.64 11.66 2.35
CA PHE A 294 -12.64 11.69 3.42
C PHE A 294 -12.07 13.10 3.62
N ALA A 295 -11.88 13.84 2.53
CA ALA A 295 -11.38 15.20 2.57
C ALA A 295 -12.35 16.15 3.29
N ALA A 296 -13.65 16.06 2.97
CA ALA A 296 -14.68 16.92 3.57
C ALA A 296 -15.03 16.52 5.01
N THR A 297 -14.65 15.34 5.46
CA THR A 297 -14.99 14.82 6.80
C THR A 297 -13.76 14.67 7.68
N VAL A 298 -13.07 13.56 7.61
CA VAL A 298 -11.96 13.21 8.52
C VAL A 298 -10.77 14.17 8.39
N GLN A 299 -10.35 14.45 7.16
CA GLN A 299 -9.25 15.38 6.94
C GLN A 299 -9.62 16.79 7.42
N ARG A 300 -10.83 17.26 7.12
CA ARG A 300 -11.34 18.56 7.56
C ARG A 300 -11.40 18.64 9.10
N PHE A 301 -11.88 17.60 9.78
CA PHE A 301 -11.90 17.54 11.24
C PHE A 301 -10.50 17.76 11.84
N ILE A 302 -9.48 17.10 11.31
CA ILE A 302 -8.11 17.22 11.79
C ILE A 302 -7.53 18.61 11.45
N THR A 303 -7.79 19.11 10.23
CA THR A 303 -7.31 20.42 9.79
C THR A 303 -7.93 21.57 10.61
N LEU A 304 -9.25 21.52 10.82
CA LEU A 304 -9.91 22.53 11.67
C LEU A 304 -9.41 22.47 13.12
N ALA A 305 -9.27 21.26 13.68
CA ALA A 305 -8.70 21.10 15.01
C ALA A 305 -7.27 21.66 15.13
N ALA A 306 -6.47 21.58 14.08
CA ALA A 306 -5.11 22.12 14.06
C ALA A 306 -5.06 23.66 14.10
N HIS A 307 -6.07 24.34 13.55
CA HIS A 307 -6.11 25.80 13.47
C HIS A 307 -7.00 26.47 14.53
N ASP A 308 -8.00 25.76 15.06
CA ASP A 308 -8.94 26.29 16.05
C ASP A 308 -8.24 26.70 17.35
N PRO A 309 -8.28 27.98 17.74
CA PRO A 309 -7.60 28.47 18.95
C PRO A 309 -8.10 27.82 20.24
N GLN A 310 -9.32 27.27 20.26
CA GLN A 310 -9.91 26.64 21.44
C GLN A 310 -9.43 25.19 21.61
N VAL A 311 -8.78 24.57 20.59
CA VAL A 311 -8.20 23.23 20.70
C VAL A 311 -6.87 23.31 21.46
N LEU A 312 -6.77 22.52 22.53
CA LEU A 312 -5.62 22.44 23.42
C LEU A 312 -4.69 21.29 23.04
N ALA A 313 -5.26 20.16 22.64
CA ALA A 313 -4.48 18.97 22.34
C ALA A 313 -5.10 18.12 21.20
N ILE A 314 -4.23 17.46 20.45
CA ILE A 314 -4.59 16.46 19.44
C ILE A 314 -3.73 15.20 19.69
N LYS A 315 -4.40 14.05 19.89
CA LYS A 315 -3.73 12.75 19.98
C LYS A 315 -4.20 11.86 18.84
N MET A 316 -3.28 11.19 18.15
CA MET A 316 -3.61 10.44 16.95
C MET A 316 -2.73 9.20 16.74
N THR A 317 -3.29 8.17 16.11
CA THR A 317 -2.52 7.02 15.63
C THR A 317 -2.33 7.11 14.13
N LEU A 318 -1.11 6.86 13.64
CA LEU A 318 -0.76 6.79 12.22
C LEU A 318 -0.20 5.41 11.90
N TYR A 319 -0.73 4.78 10.84
CA TYR A 319 -0.29 3.46 10.39
C TYR A 319 0.37 3.52 9.00
N ARG A 320 -0.31 4.09 8.02
CA ARG A 320 0.16 4.30 6.65
C ARG A 320 -0.14 5.71 6.23
N THR A 321 0.89 6.46 5.88
CA THR A 321 0.75 7.82 5.40
C THR A 321 1.29 7.93 3.97
N SER A 322 0.66 8.76 3.15
CA SER A 322 1.21 9.07 1.82
C SER A 322 2.45 9.95 1.94
N GLY A 323 3.32 9.94 0.93
CA GLY A 323 4.52 10.78 0.90
C GLY A 323 4.24 12.29 0.99
N ASP A 324 3.03 12.72 0.60
CA ASP A 324 2.52 14.08 0.78
C ASP A 324 1.17 13.99 1.52
N SER A 325 1.24 13.95 2.85
CA SER A 325 0.08 13.71 3.70
C SER A 325 -0.47 15.01 4.26
N PRO A 326 -1.69 15.44 3.86
CA PRO A 326 -2.35 16.61 4.43
C PRO A 326 -2.62 16.46 5.94
N ILE A 327 -2.78 15.23 6.41
CA ILE A 327 -2.96 14.92 7.84
C ILE A 327 -1.68 15.25 8.62
N VAL A 328 -0.52 14.83 8.14
CA VAL A 328 0.76 15.12 8.80
C VAL A 328 1.04 16.62 8.76
N SER A 329 0.75 17.30 7.65
CA SER A 329 0.86 18.75 7.54
C SER A 329 -0.04 19.47 8.56
N ALA A 330 -1.26 19.00 8.78
CA ALA A 330 -2.15 19.54 9.81
C ALA A 330 -1.61 19.33 11.23
N LEU A 331 -1.00 18.16 11.53
CA LEU A 331 -0.40 17.91 12.84
C LEU A 331 0.83 18.79 13.11
N ILE A 332 1.66 19.02 12.09
CA ILE A 332 2.77 19.98 12.15
C ILE A 332 2.22 21.37 12.48
N LYS A 333 1.18 21.81 11.74
CA LYS A 333 0.56 23.10 11.98
C LYS A 333 -0.05 23.24 13.37
N ALA A 334 -0.65 22.17 13.88
CA ALA A 334 -1.15 22.14 15.27
C ALA A 334 -0.03 22.42 16.29
N ALA A 335 1.13 21.78 16.12
CA ALA A 335 2.28 22.00 17.00
C ALA A 335 2.84 23.43 16.87
N GLU A 336 2.96 23.97 15.65
CA GLU A 336 3.35 25.35 15.39
C GLU A 336 2.37 26.37 16.04
N ASN A 337 1.08 26.03 16.08
CA ASN A 337 0.05 26.82 16.77
C ASN A 337 0.05 26.62 18.30
N GLY A 338 1.07 25.94 18.86
CA GLY A 338 1.26 25.78 20.30
C GLY A 338 0.38 24.70 20.95
N LYS A 339 -0.29 23.85 20.19
CA LYS A 339 -1.11 22.76 20.73
C LYS A 339 -0.25 21.59 21.20
N GLN A 340 -0.73 20.85 22.21
CA GLN A 340 -0.12 19.58 22.62
C GLN A 340 -0.48 18.50 21.58
N VAL A 341 0.51 18.05 20.84
CA VAL A 341 0.31 17.01 19.81
C VAL A 341 1.07 15.75 20.19
N ALA A 342 0.35 14.62 20.27
CA ALA A 342 0.94 13.32 20.50
C ALA A 342 0.53 12.34 19.39
N VAL A 343 1.49 11.73 18.75
CA VAL A 343 1.26 10.82 17.61
C VAL A 343 1.94 9.50 17.84
N LEU A 344 1.17 8.42 17.78
CA LEU A 344 1.73 7.07 17.70
C LEU A 344 1.88 6.69 16.23
N VAL A 345 3.11 6.44 15.81
CA VAL A 345 3.45 6.01 14.44
C VAL A 345 3.79 4.52 14.45
N GLU A 346 3.04 3.71 13.70
CA GLU A 346 3.35 2.29 13.52
C GLU A 346 4.47 2.13 12.49
N LEU A 347 5.68 1.88 12.93
CA LEU A 347 6.85 1.73 12.07
C LEU A 347 6.88 0.41 11.29
N LYS A 348 6.21 -0.65 11.79
CA LYS A 348 6.14 -1.97 11.15
C LYS A 348 5.02 -2.06 10.10
N ALA A 349 4.66 -0.92 9.49
CA ALA A 349 3.72 -0.90 8.37
C ALA A 349 4.40 -1.41 7.11
N ARG A 350 4.16 -2.67 6.73
CA ARG A 350 4.84 -3.37 5.64
C ARG A 350 4.84 -2.55 4.34
N PHE A 351 6.01 -2.26 3.78
CA PHE A 351 6.32 -1.44 2.60
C PHE A 351 6.17 0.09 2.76
N ASP A 352 5.72 0.58 3.93
CA ASP A 352 5.60 2.02 4.22
C ASP A 352 6.58 2.48 5.31
N GLU A 353 7.48 1.61 5.74
CA GLU A 353 8.40 1.87 6.87
C GLU A 353 9.25 3.12 6.64
N GLU A 354 9.84 3.26 5.43
CA GLU A 354 10.69 4.42 5.09
C GLU A 354 9.90 5.73 5.17
N ASN A 355 8.68 5.77 4.64
CA ASN A 355 7.82 6.94 4.70
C ASN A 355 7.42 7.28 6.15
N ASN A 356 7.07 6.27 6.94
CA ASN A 356 6.67 6.47 8.32
C ASN A 356 7.83 7.00 9.17
N ILE A 357 9.06 6.55 8.95
CA ILE A 357 10.26 7.07 9.59
C ILE A 357 10.50 8.55 9.22
N LEU A 358 10.39 8.88 7.93
CA LEU A 358 10.57 10.26 7.46
C LEU A 358 9.56 11.21 8.11
N TRP A 359 8.29 10.79 8.21
CA TRP A 359 7.23 11.59 8.83
C TRP A 359 7.42 11.70 10.34
N ALA A 360 7.78 10.62 11.01
CA ALA A 360 8.07 10.63 12.43
C ALA A 360 9.15 11.67 12.76
N ARG A 361 10.26 11.68 12.02
CA ARG A 361 11.34 12.67 12.19
C ARG A 361 10.91 14.10 11.89
N LYS A 362 10.02 14.31 10.90
CA LYS A 362 9.48 15.65 10.61
C LYS A 362 8.59 16.16 11.76
N LEU A 363 7.76 15.28 12.31
CA LEU A 363 6.90 15.61 13.46
C LEU A 363 7.73 15.95 14.71
N GLU A 364 8.77 15.16 15.02
CA GLU A 364 9.65 15.42 16.16
C GLU A 364 10.37 16.77 16.07
N LYS A 365 10.82 17.16 14.86
CA LYS A 365 11.52 18.44 14.63
C LYS A 365 10.68 19.66 15.00
N VAL A 366 9.36 19.57 14.96
CA VAL A 366 8.44 20.67 15.31
C VAL A 366 7.86 20.51 16.72
N GLY A 367 8.39 19.58 17.53
CA GLY A 367 8.01 19.42 18.93
C GLY A 367 6.78 18.53 19.17
N VAL A 368 6.35 17.74 18.18
CA VAL A 368 5.31 16.70 18.36
C VAL A 368 5.88 15.55 19.17
N HIS A 369 5.13 15.07 20.16
CA HIS A 369 5.46 13.85 20.89
C HIS A 369 5.17 12.62 20.01
N VAL A 370 6.21 12.00 19.48
CA VAL A 370 6.10 10.80 18.64
C VAL A 370 6.41 9.56 19.46
N VAL A 371 5.56 8.53 19.34
CA VAL A 371 5.75 7.21 19.93
C VAL A 371 5.80 6.16 18.81
N TYR A 372 6.75 5.25 18.88
CA TYR A 372 7.05 4.28 17.82
C TYR A 372 6.46 2.90 18.13
N GLY A 373 5.13 2.77 17.98
CA GLY A 373 4.44 1.50 18.24
C GLY A 373 4.41 1.10 19.73
N VAL A 374 3.98 -0.13 19.98
CA VAL A 374 3.93 -0.74 21.32
C VAL A 374 4.79 -2.01 21.29
N PRO A 375 5.76 -2.18 22.21
CA PRO A 375 6.61 -3.38 22.26
C PRO A 375 5.79 -4.67 22.27
N GLY A 376 6.18 -5.65 21.45
CA GLY A 376 5.52 -6.95 21.33
C GLY A 376 4.14 -6.94 20.65
N LEU A 377 3.58 -5.76 20.33
CA LEU A 377 2.29 -5.61 19.66
C LEU A 377 2.43 -4.80 18.36
N LYS A 378 1.42 -4.90 17.51
CA LYS A 378 1.27 -4.08 16.32
C LYS A 378 0.09 -3.13 16.52
N THR A 379 0.33 -1.82 16.42
CA THR A 379 -0.75 -0.84 16.55
C THR A 379 -1.56 -0.78 15.26
N HIS A 380 -2.82 -1.17 15.33
CA HIS A 380 -3.73 -1.18 14.18
C HIS A 380 -4.98 -0.33 14.37
N THR A 381 -5.17 0.27 15.53
CA THR A 381 -6.28 1.20 15.79
C THR A 381 -6.14 2.49 14.96
N LYS A 382 -7.26 3.08 14.55
CA LYS A 382 -7.35 4.35 13.84
C LYS A 382 -8.22 5.28 14.67
N THR A 383 -7.57 6.10 15.47
CA THR A 383 -8.25 6.98 16.42
C THR A 383 -7.62 8.37 16.45
N VAL A 384 -8.48 9.38 16.58
CA VAL A 384 -8.11 10.77 16.87
C VAL A 384 -8.88 11.22 18.09
N LEU A 385 -8.19 11.86 19.02
CA LEU A 385 -8.75 12.54 20.16
C LEU A 385 -8.39 14.03 20.06
N VAL A 386 -9.38 14.89 19.99
CA VAL A 386 -9.25 16.36 20.07
C VAL A 386 -9.79 16.81 21.41
N VAL A 387 -8.98 17.58 22.13
CA VAL A 387 -9.35 18.18 23.41
C VAL A 387 -9.55 19.69 23.20
N ARG A 388 -10.77 20.17 23.40
CA ARG A 388 -11.19 21.55 23.14
C ARG A 388 -11.71 22.20 24.42
N GLN A 389 -11.41 23.48 24.63
CA GLN A 389 -11.93 24.27 25.71
C GLN A 389 -13.17 25.06 25.23
N GLU A 390 -14.32 24.82 25.84
CA GLU A 390 -15.59 25.44 25.48
C GLU A 390 -16.28 26.01 26.73
N ALA A 391 -16.60 27.28 26.70
CA ALA A 391 -17.27 27.97 27.83
C ALA A 391 -16.61 27.65 29.19
N GLY A 392 -15.28 27.57 29.24
CA GLY A 392 -14.50 27.29 30.45
C GLY A 392 -14.42 25.82 30.85
N GLN A 393 -15.01 24.92 30.08
CA GLN A 393 -14.97 23.46 30.30
C GLN A 393 -14.17 22.74 29.21
N ILE A 394 -13.62 21.58 29.54
CA ILE A 394 -12.93 20.73 28.61
C ILE A 394 -13.91 19.74 27.98
N ARG A 395 -13.96 19.72 26.64
CA ARG A 395 -14.72 18.73 25.87
C ARG A 395 -13.79 17.91 25.00
N ARG A 396 -14.08 16.62 24.87
CA ARG A 396 -13.34 15.67 24.05
C ARG A 396 -14.16 15.32 22.83
N TYR A 397 -13.54 15.42 21.67
CA TYR A 397 -14.10 15.00 20.41
C TYR A 397 -13.26 13.87 19.87
N VAL A 398 -13.90 12.81 19.41
CA VAL A 398 -13.23 11.62 18.97
C VAL A 398 -13.60 11.28 17.52
N HIS A 399 -12.63 10.76 16.78
CA HIS A 399 -12.88 9.99 15.57
C HIS A 399 -12.31 8.59 15.77
N ILE A 400 -13.12 7.57 15.51
CA ILE A 400 -12.74 6.15 15.57
C ILE A 400 -13.11 5.54 14.23
N GLY A 401 -12.13 4.98 13.52
CA GLY A 401 -12.33 4.45 12.17
C GLY A 401 -11.76 3.06 11.96
N THR A 402 -12.26 2.40 10.91
CA THR A 402 -11.71 1.14 10.42
C THR A 402 -10.58 1.37 9.42
N GLY A 403 -10.59 2.50 8.70
CA GLY A 403 -9.66 2.89 7.65
C GLY A 403 -8.46 3.70 8.12
N ASN A 404 -7.33 3.53 7.43
CA ASN A 404 -6.14 4.34 7.69
C ASN A 404 -6.38 5.83 7.36
N TYR A 405 -5.68 6.72 8.06
CA TYR A 405 -5.69 8.15 7.78
C TYR A 405 -4.84 8.49 6.54
N ASN A 406 -5.28 7.99 5.40
CA ASN A 406 -4.62 8.16 4.11
C ASN A 406 -5.67 8.43 3.03
N PRO A 407 -5.71 9.65 2.43
CA PRO A 407 -6.70 10.04 1.43
C PRO A 407 -6.75 9.11 0.21
N LYS A 408 -5.60 8.55 -0.21
CA LYS A 408 -5.54 7.64 -1.36
C LYS A 408 -6.25 6.32 -1.06
N THR A 409 -5.95 5.71 0.10
CA THR A 409 -6.58 4.44 0.47
C THR A 409 -8.05 4.61 0.85
N ALA A 410 -8.44 5.77 1.40
CA ALA A 410 -9.83 6.10 1.71
C ALA A 410 -10.73 6.22 0.45
N GLY A 411 -10.12 6.48 -0.73
CA GLY A 411 -10.82 6.44 -2.02
C GLY A 411 -10.95 5.05 -2.65
N LEU A 412 -10.26 4.04 -2.10
CA LEU A 412 -10.19 2.69 -2.66
C LEU A 412 -10.84 1.61 -1.79
N TYR A 413 -10.80 1.77 -0.47
CA TYR A 413 -11.32 0.80 0.50
C TYR A 413 -12.63 1.27 1.08
N GLU A 414 -13.48 0.30 1.42
CA GLU A 414 -14.69 0.57 2.19
C GLU A 414 -14.35 0.59 3.67
N ASP A 415 -14.55 1.76 4.29
CA ASP A 415 -14.25 2.00 5.69
C ASP A 415 -15.36 2.83 6.37
N LEU A 416 -15.56 2.59 7.65
CA LEU A 416 -16.45 3.38 8.50
C LEU A 416 -15.65 4.27 9.43
N GLY A 417 -16.17 5.47 9.69
CA GLY A 417 -15.66 6.41 10.68
C GLY A 417 -16.78 6.95 11.56
N LEU A 418 -16.54 6.97 12.86
CA LEU A 418 -17.45 7.52 13.86
C LEU A 418 -16.88 8.81 14.43
N PHE A 419 -17.62 9.90 14.34
CA PHE A 419 -17.38 11.13 15.12
C PHE A 419 -18.32 11.16 16.32
N SER A 420 -17.79 11.49 17.48
CA SER A 420 -18.57 11.56 18.71
C SER A 420 -17.93 12.56 19.71
N CYS A 421 -18.75 13.10 20.58
CA CYS A 421 -18.29 13.82 21.78
C CYS A 421 -18.87 13.22 23.08
N ARG A 422 -19.31 11.97 23.02
CA ARG A 422 -19.79 11.25 24.22
C ARG A 422 -18.67 11.12 25.24
N GLU A 423 -18.99 11.42 26.48
CA GLU A 423 -18.00 11.49 27.57
C GLU A 423 -17.30 10.13 27.78
N GLU A 424 -18.04 9.02 27.68
CA GLU A 424 -17.49 7.68 27.86
C GLU A 424 -16.46 7.33 26.78
N LEU A 425 -16.72 7.68 25.52
CA LEU A 425 -15.78 7.46 24.41
C LEU A 425 -14.55 8.35 24.54
N GLY A 426 -14.76 9.63 24.93
CA GLY A 426 -13.67 10.56 25.17
C GLY A 426 -12.78 10.14 26.34
N ALA A 427 -13.36 9.59 27.41
CA ALA A 427 -12.63 9.04 28.55
C ALA A 427 -11.84 7.79 28.14
N ASP A 428 -12.49 6.83 27.47
CA ASP A 428 -11.85 5.61 26.99
C ASP A 428 -10.67 5.88 26.06
N LEU A 429 -10.82 6.84 25.11
CA LEU A 429 -9.71 7.21 24.23
C LEU A 429 -8.58 7.91 24.99
N SER A 430 -8.88 8.74 25.97
CA SER A 430 -7.85 9.37 26.81
C SER A 430 -7.03 8.30 27.54
N GLU A 431 -7.70 7.32 28.13
CA GLU A 431 -7.08 6.19 28.82
C GLU A 431 -6.29 5.28 27.85
N LEU A 432 -6.85 5.03 26.65
CA LEU A 432 -6.16 4.26 25.61
C LEU A 432 -4.85 4.96 25.17
N PHE A 433 -4.87 6.27 24.95
CA PHE A 433 -3.65 7.00 24.61
C PHE A 433 -2.63 6.95 25.75
N ASN A 434 -3.05 6.97 27.01
CA ASN A 434 -2.13 6.80 28.15
C ASN A 434 -1.49 5.40 28.16
N VAL A 435 -2.21 4.35 27.72
CA VAL A 435 -1.63 3.02 27.50
C VAL A 435 -0.63 3.03 26.34
N LEU A 436 -1.01 3.66 25.23
CA LEU A 436 -0.21 3.67 24.01
C LEU A 436 1.09 4.49 24.15
N THR A 437 1.08 5.54 24.97
CA THR A 437 2.21 6.50 25.08
C THR A 437 2.93 6.47 26.43
N GLY A 438 2.33 5.93 27.48
CA GLY A 438 2.82 6.07 28.84
C GLY A 438 2.90 4.79 29.67
N TYR A 439 2.76 3.60 29.07
CA TYR A 439 2.78 2.31 29.76
C TYR A 439 1.74 2.18 30.90
N SER A 440 0.59 2.87 30.77
CA SER A 440 -0.52 2.66 31.70
C SER A 440 -0.99 1.20 31.66
N ARG A 441 -1.38 0.66 32.81
CA ARG A 441 -1.92 -0.69 32.94
C ARG A 441 -3.47 -0.71 32.94
N GLN A 442 -4.10 0.30 32.31
CA GLN A 442 -5.56 0.36 32.16
C GLN A 442 -6.07 -0.87 31.40
N ARG A 443 -7.10 -1.52 31.95
CA ARG A 443 -7.72 -2.71 31.36
C ARG A 443 -9.23 -2.60 31.20
N ASP A 444 -9.86 -1.66 31.91
CA ASP A 444 -11.31 -1.51 31.88
C ASP A 444 -11.70 -0.30 31.04
N TYR A 445 -12.49 -0.55 30.02
CA TYR A 445 -13.02 0.46 29.12
C TYR A 445 -14.55 0.41 29.15
N ARG A 446 -15.20 1.58 29.01
CA ARG A 446 -16.66 1.73 29.12
C ARG A 446 -17.36 1.23 27.86
N GLN A 447 -16.85 1.65 26.71
CA GLN A 447 -17.42 1.40 25.38
C GLN A 447 -16.45 0.69 24.44
N LEU A 448 -15.14 0.95 24.55
CA LEU A 448 -14.16 0.40 23.65
C LEU A 448 -13.88 -1.09 23.91
N LEU A 449 -13.77 -1.85 22.83
CA LEU A 449 -13.23 -3.21 22.84
C LEU A 449 -11.76 -3.13 22.43
N VAL A 450 -10.85 -3.28 23.39
CA VAL A 450 -9.41 -3.10 23.17
C VAL A 450 -8.69 -4.46 23.14
N ALA A 451 -8.05 -4.77 22.01
CA ALA A 451 -7.19 -5.95 21.90
C ALA A 451 -5.75 -5.60 22.37
N PRO A 452 -5.06 -6.56 23.04
CA PRO A 452 -5.50 -7.90 23.39
C PRO A 452 -6.24 -7.99 24.73
N THR A 453 -6.51 -6.87 25.40
CA THR A 453 -6.97 -6.84 26.80
C THR A 453 -8.42 -7.27 27.00
N THR A 454 -9.36 -6.66 26.29
CA THR A 454 -10.81 -6.85 26.54
C THR A 454 -11.60 -7.34 25.33
N MET A 455 -11.11 -7.17 24.12
CA MET A 455 -11.88 -7.44 22.89
C MET A 455 -12.39 -8.88 22.83
N ARG A 456 -11.53 -9.87 23.12
CA ARG A 456 -11.89 -11.28 23.04
C ARG A 456 -12.99 -11.64 24.03
N ASP A 457 -12.80 -11.32 25.32
CA ASP A 457 -13.75 -11.68 26.38
C ASP A 457 -15.09 -10.99 26.18
N ARG A 458 -15.09 -9.72 25.77
CA ARG A 458 -16.32 -8.98 25.47
C ARG A 458 -17.04 -9.54 24.25
N THR A 459 -16.30 -9.97 23.22
CA THR A 459 -16.88 -10.63 22.05
C THR A 459 -17.56 -11.93 22.44
N LEU A 460 -16.91 -12.77 23.26
CA LEU A 460 -17.51 -13.99 23.79
C LEU A 460 -18.78 -13.71 24.61
N GLN A 461 -18.75 -12.69 25.48
CA GLN A 461 -19.94 -12.28 26.25
C GLN A 461 -21.10 -11.88 25.31
N LEU A 462 -20.83 -11.17 24.23
CA LEU A 462 -21.86 -10.78 23.25
C LEU A 462 -22.44 -12.01 22.53
N ILE A 463 -21.60 -12.98 22.14
CA ILE A 463 -22.05 -14.24 21.54
C ILE A 463 -22.94 -15.02 22.53
N TYR A 464 -22.51 -15.16 23.77
CA TYR A 464 -23.29 -15.87 24.80
C TYR A 464 -24.61 -15.16 25.12
N ARG A 465 -24.66 -13.84 25.07
CA ARG A 465 -25.90 -13.08 25.22
C ARG A 465 -26.91 -13.45 24.13
N GLU A 466 -26.49 -13.52 22.86
CA GLU A 466 -27.37 -13.91 21.76
C GLU A 466 -27.84 -15.39 21.89
N MET A 467 -26.94 -16.27 22.40
CA MET A 467 -27.35 -17.64 22.73
C MET A 467 -28.44 -17.69 23.80
N GLU A 468 -28.35 -16.85 24.82
CA GLU A 468 -29.35 -16.77 25.88
C GLU A 468 -30.69 -16.25 25.35
N HIS A 469 -30.67 -15.24 24.49
CA HIS A 469 -31.88 -14.78 23.79
C HIS A 469 -32.54 -15.92 23.02
N ALA A 470 -31.80 -16.69 22.23
CA ALA A 470 -32.34 -17.80 21.46
C ALA A 470 -32.90 -18.91 22.34
N ARG A 471 -32.19 -19.27 23.43
CA ARG A 471 -32.66 -20.28 24.42
C ARG A 471 -33.94 -19.86 25.13
N ASN A 472 -34.16 -18.56 25.31
CA ASN A 472 -35.37 -17.99 25.91
C ASN A 472 -36.49 -17.73 24.89
N GLY A 473 -36.37 -18.22 23.64
CA GLY A 473 -37.37 -18.05 22.57
C GLY A 473 -37.40 -16.65 21.97
N GLN A 474 -36.37 -15.82 22.21
CA GLN A 474 -36.20 -14.52 21.58
C GLN A 474 -35.30 -14.67 20.33
N PRO A 475 -35.42 -13.81 19.33
CA PRO A 475 -34.53 -13.85 18.18
C PRO A 475 -33.09 -13.51 18.60
N GLY A 476 -32.16 -14.43 18.35
CA GLY A 476 -30.72 -14.20 18.46
C GLY A 476 -30.10 -14.06 17.09
N ARG A 477 -29.31 -13.01 16.85
CA ARG A 477 -28.65 -12.79 15.56
C ARG A 477 -27.26 -12.19 15.72
N ILE A 478 -26.32 -12.73 14.94
CA ILE A 478 -24.95 -12.24 14.85
C ILE A 478 -24.60 -11.96 13.38
N ILE A 479 -24.17 -10.74 13.08
CA ILE A 479 -23.59 -10.37 11.79
C ILE A 479 -22.18 -9.87 12.05
N ALA A 480 -21.16 -10.54 11.52
CA ALA A 480 -19.78 -10.20 11.78
C ALA A 480 -18.97 -10.11 10.47
N LYS A 481 -18.34 -8.94 10.24
CA LYS A 481 -17.40 -8.72 9.14
C LYS A 481 -15.99 -8.56 9.69
N MET A 482 -15.04 -9.35 9.19
CA MET A 482 -13.67 -9.36 9.67
C MET A 482 -12.67 -9.82 8.61
N ASN A 483 -11.40 -9.51 8.81
CA ASN A 483 -10.36 -9.96 7.89
C ASN A 483 -10.10 -11.46 7.99
N ALA A 484 -10.10 -12.01 9.21
CA ALA A 484 -9.86 -13.42 9.49
C ALA A 484 -10.56 -13.83 10.79
N ILE A 485 -10.91 -15.11 10.90
CA ILE A 485 -11.39 -15.73 12.11
C ILE A 485 -10.54 -16.98 12.40
N THR A 486 -9.70 -16.90 13.45
CA THR A 486 -8.73 -17.93 13.81
C THR A 486 -8.72 -18.26 15.29
N ASP A 487 -9.36 -17.46 16.15
CA ASP A 487 -9.45 -17.71 17.58
C ASP A 487 -10.36 -18.90 17.85
N THR A 488 -9.80 -19.95 18.46
CA THR A 488 -10.49 -21.24 18.65
C THR A 488 -11.67 -21.16 19.60
N GLU A 489 -11.62 -20.27 20.62
CA GLU A 489 -12.75 -20.13 21.57
C GLU A 489 -13.89 -19.33 20.97
N VAL A 490 -13.59 -18.27 20.19
CA VAL A 490 -14.61 -17.54 19.45
C VAL A 490 -15.29 -18.44 18.42
N ILE A 491 -14.52 -19.25 17.68
CA ILE A 491 -15.07 -20.21 16.72
C ILE A 491 -15.99 -21.21 17.41
N ARG A 492 -15.56 -21.78 18.56
CA ARG A 492 -16.37 -22.73 19.35
C ARG A 492 -17.66 -22.08 19.82
N ALA A 493 -17.59 -20.88 20.39
CA ALA A 493 -18.76 -20.13 20.85
C ALA A 493 -19.76 -19.85 19.71
N LEU A 494 -19.30 -19.57 18.49
CA LEU A 494 -20.16 -19.39 17.31
C LEU A 494 -20.86 -20.70 16.91
N TYR A 495 -20.18 -21.85 16.97
CA TYR A 495 -20.85 -23.15 16.75
C TYR A 495 -21.91 -23.44 17.81
N GLU A 496 -21.61 -23.20 19.10
CA GLU A 496 -22.56 -23.37 20.19
C GLU A 496 -23.77 -22.43 20.03
N ALA A 497 -23.53 -21.19 19.60
CA ALA A 497 -24.60 -20.23 19.32
C ALA A 497 -25.49 -20.68 18.13
N SER A 498 -24.92 -21.20 17.07
CA SER A 498 -25.66 -21.77 15.94
C SER A 498 -26.53 -22.96 16.38
N GLN A 499 -25.98 -23.85 17.17
CA GLN A 499 -26.73 -24.99 17.73
C GLN A 499 -27.87 -24.55 18.68
N ALA A 500 -27.71 -23.40 19.34
CA ALA A 500 -28.76 -22.82 20.19
C ALA A 500 -29.85 -22.07 19.37
N GLY A 501 -29.73 -21.99 18.05
CA GLY A 501 -30.70 -21.35 17.17
C GLY A 501 -30.42 -19.89 16.84
N VAL A 502 -29.21 -19.39 17.13
CA VAL A 502 -28.80 -18.03 16.71
C VAL A 502 -28.54 -18.02 15.19
N GLU A 503 -29.09 -17.04 14.51
CA GLU A 503 -28.77 -16.77 13.09
C GLU A 503 -27.40 -16.09 13.00
N ILE A 504 -26.48 -16.67 12.20
CA ILE A 504 -25.09 -16.18 12.12
C ILE A 504 -24.69 -15.93 10.67
N ASP A 505 -24.34 -14.69 10.37
CA ASP A 505 -23.79 -14.24 9.08
C ASP A 505 -22.34 -13.83 9.27
N LEU A 506 -21.40 -14.54 8.63
CA LEU A 506 -19.97 -14.23 8.68
C LEU A 506 -19.47 -13.75 7.32
N ILE A 507 -18.92 -12.54 7.26
CA ILE A 507 -18.30 -11.95 6.07
C ILE A 507 -16.80 -11.91 6.31
N ILE A 508 -16.06 -12.85 5.74
CA ILE A 508 -14.62 -13.04 6.02
C ILE A 508 -13.83 -12.83 4.73
N ARG A 509 -12.87 -11.89 4.77
CA ARG A 509 -12.07 -11.53 3.59
C ARG A 509 -10.95 -12.52 3.29
N GLY A 510 -10.32 -13.07 4.31
CA GLY A 510 -9.11 -13.91 4.22
C GLY A 510 -9.29 -15.28 4.86
N CYS A 511 -8.48 -15.59 5.88
CA CYS A 511 -8.47 -16.89 6.53
C CYS A 511 -9.71 -17.11 7.41
N ALA A 512 -10.44 -18.19 7.14
CA ALA A 512 -11.49 -18.72 8.02
C ALA A 512 -11.12 -20.16 8.41
N VAL A 513 -10.93 -20.42 9.69
CA VAL A 513 -10.62 -21.76 10.23
C VAL A 513 -11.91 -22.49 10.68
N CYS A 514 -13.06 -21.85 10.53
CA CYS A 514 -14.37 -22.48 10.75
C CYS A 514 -14.92 -23.05 9.44
N ALA A 515 -15.53 -24.24 9.50
CA ALA A 515 -16.32 -24.78 8.39
C ALA A 515 -17.79 -24.34 8.54
N PRO A 516 -18.52 -24.06 7.44
CA PRO A 516 -19.95 -23.83 7.53
C PRO A 516 -20.65 -25.07 8.08
N ALA A 517 -21.56 -24.89 9.03
CA ALA A 517 -22.42 -25.99 9.45
C ALA A 517 -23.36 -26.35 8.29
N TYR A 518 -23.21 -27.54 7.72
CA TYR A 518 -24.24 -28.10 6.84
C TYR A 518 -25.47 -28.34 7.74
N ARG A 519 -26.57 -27.67 7.41
CA ARG A 519 -27.88 -28.12 7.89
C ARG A 519 -28.18 -29.43 7.14
N GLU A 520 -28.21 -30.56 7.85
CA GLU A 520 -28.85 -31.78 7.37
C GLU A 520 -30.33 -31.57 7.18
#